data_72e6a5fa9b32d73f5170f9c74e927bf7
#
_entry.id   72e6a5fa9b32d73f5170f9c74e927bf7
#
_cell.length_a   1.000
_cell.length_b   1.000
_cell.length_c   1.000
_cell.angle_alpha   90.00
_cell.angle_beta   90.00
_cell.angle_gamma   90.00
#
_symmetry.space_group_name_H-M   'P 1'
#
loop_
_entity.id
_entity.type
_entity.pdbx_description
1 polymer ?
#
loop_
_entity_poly.entity_id
_entity_poly.type
_entity_poly.pdbx_seq_one_letter_code
_entity_poly.pdbx_strand_id
1 'polypeptide(L)'
;MRRSAIVITIMALAAAACSTSDASNETTTTSQAATTTTEAPATTTEPEAAGGVLMVADSALGSILVDGDGKTLYLFTPDNQGESVCYDQCEATWPPLVDDIQAGDGIDATLLSTAPRTDGSEQVSYNGWPLYYFANDTAPGDTNGQGINDVWYVVTPEGEAIGLPEAAGGVDGY
;
A
#
# COMPACT_ATOMS: atom_id res chain seq x y z
N MET A 1 7.67 -13.40 -47.68
CA MET A 1 7.32 -12.28 -48.55
C MET A 1 5.81 -12.00 -48.44
N ARG A 2 5.41 -10.99 -47.71
CA ARG A 2 4.16 -10.23 -47.92
C ARG A 2 4.23 -9.05 -46.96
N ARG A 3 4.56 -7.90 -47.53
CA ARG A 3 4.50 -6.57 -46.93
C ARG A 3 3.05 -6.10 -47.03
N SER A 4 2.45 -5.68 -45.93
CA SER A 4 1.21 -4.89 -45.96
C SER A 4 1.48 -3.61 -45.22
N ALA A 5 1.46 -2.54 -46.01
CA ALA A 5 1.46 -1.17 -45.57
C ALA A 5 0.03 -0.81 -45.17
N ILE A 6 -0.16 -0.15 -44.04
CA ILE A 6 -1.43 0.47 -43.66
C ILE A 6 -1.19 1.95 -43.38
N VAL A 7 -1.97 2.69 -44.10
CA VAL A 7 -2.13 4.11 -44.32
C VAL A 7 -2.44 4.88 -43.03
N ILE A 8 -1.73 5.99 -42.89
CA ILE A 8 -1.95 7.06 -41.91
C ILE A 8 -3.15 7.89 -42.42
N THR A 9 -4.16 8.07 -41.59
CA THR A 9 -5.16 9.10 -41.77
C THR A 9 -5.10 10.08 -40.63
N ILE A 10 -4.59 11.27 -40.95
CA ILE A 10 -4.59 12.48 -40.13
C ILE A 10 -5.94 13.14 -40.30
N MET A 11 -6.62 13.44 -39.21
CA MET A 11 -7.78 14.33 -39.24
C MET A 11 -7.61 15.38 -38.12
N ALA A 12 -7.29 16.59 -38.57
CA ALA A 12 -7.28 17.81 -37.78
C ALA A 12 -8.62 18.56 -38.01
N LEU A 13 -9.17 19.13 -36.94
CA LEU A 13 -10.06 20.29 -36.90
C LEU A 13 -10.07 20.82 -35.48
N ALA A 14 -9.60 21.93 -35.12
CA ALA A 14 -9.83 23.35 -35.30
C ALA A 14 -11.09 23.89 -34.59
N ALA A 15 -10.78 24.76 -33.65
CA ALA A 15 -11.28 26.11 -33.39
C ALA A 15 -12.48 26.37 -32.47
N ALA A 16 -12.17 27.25 -31.52
CA ALA A 16 -12.85 28.55 -31.17
C ALA A 16 -14.06 28.43 -30.23
N ALA A 17 -14.36 29.33 -29.31
CA ALA A 17 -13.98 30.71 -29.03
C ALA A 17 -14.49 31.12 -27.65
N CYS A 18 -13.84 32.11 -27.05
CA CYS A 18 -14.28 33.19 -26.17
C CYS A 18 -15.72 33.23 -25.64
N SER A 19 -15.83 33.52 -24.33
CA SER A 19 -16.66 34.64 -23.87
C SER A 19 -16.30 35.07 -22.46
N THR A 20 -15.81 36.26 -22.36
CA THR A 20 -15.74 37.15 -21.19
C THR A 20 -17.14 37.57 -20.79
N SER A 21 -17.43 37.66 -19.51
CA SER A 21 -18.37 38.63 -18.95
C SER A 21 -18.01 38.96 -17.50
N ASP A 22 -17.62 40.16 -17.40
CA ASP A 22 -17.48 41.05 -16.30
C ASP A 22 -18.83 41.35 -15.67
N ALA A 23 -18.93 41.51 -14.38
CA ALA A 23 -19.69 42.56 -13.73
C ALA A 23 -19.67 42.44 -12.23
N SER A 24 -19.09 43.44 -11.63
CA SER A 24 -19.22 43.98 -10.29
C SER A 24 -20.65 43.94 -9.73
N ASN A 25 -20.82 43.78 -8.44
CA ASN A 25 -21.33 44.82 -7.56
C ASN A 25 -21.62 44.34 -6.11
N GLU A 26 -21.17 45.13 -5.20
CA GLU A 26 -21.69 45.75 -3.98
C GLU A 26 -22.09 44.91 -2.75
N THR A 27 -21.33 45.20 -1.76
CA THR A 27 -21.58 45.55 -0.36
C THR A 27 -23.02 45.43 0.16
N THR A 28 -23.20 44.58 1.16
CA THR A 28 -24.11 44.89 2.28
C THR A 28 -23.57 44.29 3.56
N THR A 29 -23.18 45.16 4.45
CA THR A 29 -22.89 44.97 5.86
C THR A 29 -24.15 44.55 6.60
N THR A 30 -24.12 43.45 7.35
CA THR A 30 -24.98 43.26 8.51
C THR A 30 -24.26 42.42 9.56
N SER A 31 -24.15 43.04 10.70
CA SER A 31 -23.56 42.69 11.98
C SER A 31 -24.24 41.52 12.69
N GLN A 32 -23.43 40.83 13.52
CA GLN A 32 -23.73 40.08 14.73
C GLN A 32 -24.21 38.62 14.62
N ALA A 33 -23.45 37.68 15.10
CA ALA A 33 -23.40 37.27 16.51
C ALA A 33 -22.22 36.30 16.75
N ALA A 34 -21.44 36.59 17.77
CA ALA A 34 -20.39 35.75 18.28
C ALA A 34 -20.98 34.48 18.90
N THR A 35 -20.62 33.34 18.37
CA THR A 35 -20.62 32.08 19.09
C THR A 35 -19.18 31.62 19.21
N THR A 36 -18.64 31.70 20.40
CA THR A 36 -17.35 31.11 20.79
C THR A 36 -17.46 29.60 20.72
N THR A 37 -17.02 29.05 19.61
CA THR A 37 -16.69 27.62 19.54
C THR A 37 -15.25 27.49 20.00
N THR A 38 -15.06 26.88 21.15
CA THR A 38 -13.77 26.45 21.67
C THR A 38 -13.22 25.43 20.70
N GLU A 39 -12.31 25.90 19.87
CA GLU A 39 -11.46 25.06 18.99
C GLU A 39 -10.46 24.33 19.89
N ALA A 40 -10.64 23.01 20.01
CA ALA A 40 -9.61 22.13 20.54
C ALA A 40 -8.38 22.22 19.63
N PRO A 41 -7.15 22.29 20.16
CA PRO A 41 -5.96 22.33 19.33
C PRO A 41 -5.85 20.99 18.57
N ALA A 42 -6.10 21.05 17.28
CA ALA A 42 -5.66 20.00 16.38
C ALA A 42 -4.13 19.99 16.42
N THR A 43 -3.57 19.01 17.07
CA THR A 43 -2.14 18.71 16.97
C THR A 43 -1.91 18.25 15.55
N THR A 44 -1.58 19.17 14.66
CA THR A 44 -1.01 18.86 13.37
C THR A 44 0.39 18.30 13.63
N THR A 45 0.50 17.01 13.78
CA THR A 45 1.77 16.32 13.63
C THR A 45 2.04 16.32 12.14
N GLU A 46 2.90 17.22 11.71
CA GLU A 46 3.50 17.23 10.38
C GLU A 46 4.27 15.92 10.20
N PRO A 47 3.95 15.09 9.19
CA PRO A 47 4.76 13.93 8.88
C PRO A 47 5.97 14.39 8.08
N GLU A 48 7.07 14.67 8.77
CA GLU A 48 8.38 14.76 8.14
C GLU A 48 9.03 13.38 8.17
N ALA A 49 8.72 12.57 7.15
CA ALA A 49 9.59 11.48 6.72
C ALA A 49 9.26 11.16 5.26
N ALA A 50 10.24 11.31 4.38
CA ALA A 50 10.26 10.69 3.06
C ALA A 50 10.51 9.18 3.23
N GLY A 51 9.57 8.49 3.83
CA GLY A 51 9.52 7.05 4.04
C GLY A 51 8.06 6.64 4.11
N GLY A 52 7.75 5.45 3.65
CA GLY A 52 6.40 4.90 3.76
C GLY A 52 6.02 4.63 5.21
N VAL A 53 4.76 4.37 5.45
CA VAL A 53 4.22 3.98 6.77
C VAL A 53 3.59 2.60 6.66
N LEU A 54 3.93 1.69 7.57
CA LEU A 54 3.20 0.43 7.74
C LEU A 54 2.02 0.69 8.66
N MET A 55 0.82 0.25 8.27
CA MET A 55 -0.43 0.53 8.98
C MET A 55 -1.29 -0.73 9.09
N VAL A 56 -2.30 -0.65 9.94
CA VAL A 56 -3.36 -1.67 10.04
C VAL A 56 -4.61 -1.15 9.36
N ALA A 57 -5.24 -2.00 8.56
CA ALA A 57 -6.55 -1.73 7.97
C ALA A 57 -7.51 -2.90 8.17
N ASP A 58 -8.81 -2.61 8.20
CA ASP A 58 -9.84 -3.64 8.24
C ASP A 58 -10.17 -4.12 6.83
N SER A 59 -10.31 -5.43 6.69
CA SER A 59 -10.68 -6.09 5.45
C SER A 59 -11.74 -7.17 5.67
N ALA A 60 -12.19 -7.82 4.61
CA ALA A 60 -13.07 -8.99 4.72
C ALA A 60 -12.38 -10.20 5.42
N LEU A 61 -11.05 -10.17 5.51
CA LEU A 61 -10.23 -11.20 6.17
C LEU A 61 -9.95 -10.88 7.65
N GLY A 62 -10.39 -9.73 8.15
CA GLY A 62 -10.04 -9.18 9.45
C GLY A 62 -9.05 -8.01 9.32
N SER A 63 -8.35 -7.69 10.42
CA SER A 63 -7.32 -6.66 10.43
C SER A 63 -6.06 -7.16 9.73
N ILE A 64 -5.53 -6.36 8.80
CA ILE A 64 -4.41 -6.71 7.91
C ILE A 64 -3.35 -5.62 7.89
N LEU A 65 -2.13 -5.97 7.49
CA LEU A 65 -1.08 -5.01 7.21
C LEU A 65 -1.26 -4.38 5.83
N VAL A 66 -1.13 -3.06 5.78
CA VAL A 66 -1.14 -2.26 4.55
C VAL A 66 -0.03 -1.21 4.61
N ASP A 67 0.36 -0.67 3.45
CA ASP A 67 1.20 0.52 3.39
C ASP A 67 0.38 1.82 3.59
N GLY A 68 1.06 2.97 3.56
CA GLY A 68 0.42 4.28 3.71
C GLY A 68 -0.60 4.65 2.64
N ASP A 69 -0.58 3.97 1.50
CA ASP A 69 -1.56 4.10 0.41
C ASP A 69 -2.72 3.10 0.54
N GLY A 70 -2.69 2.25 1.56
CA GLY A 70 -3.69 1.22 1.83
C GLY A 70 -3.52 -0.05 0.99
N LYS A 71 -2.36 -0.27 0.37
CA LYS A 71 -2.07 -1.50 -0.37
C LYS A 71 -1.75 -2.63 0.58
N THR A 72 -2.36 -3.78 0.34
CA THR A 72 -2.21 -4.99 1.15
C THR A 72 -0.81 -5.57 1.05
N LEU A 73 -0.31 -6.05 2.19
CA LEU A 73 0.99 -6.69 2.28
C LEU A 73 0.86 -8.19 2.53
N TYR A 74 1.75 -8.92 1.90
CA TYR A 74 1.76 -10.38 1.88
C TYR A 74 3.09 -10.92 2.37
N LEU A 75 3.06 -12.12 2.95
CA LEU A 75 4.23 -12.95 3.20
C LEU A 75 4.26 -14.14 2.24
N PHE A 76 5.46 -14.66 2.03
CA PHE A 76 5.74 -15.85 1.21
C PHE A 76 6.31 -16.96 2.07
N THR A 77 5.58 -18.05 2.26
CA THR A 77 5.97 -19.10 3.20
C THR A 77 7.32 -19.77 2.89
N PRO A 78 7.78 -19.88 1.62
CA PRO A 78 9.11 -20.39 1.32
C PRO A 78 10.29 -19.53 1.81
N ASP A 79 10.06 -18.27 2.18
CA ASP A 79 11.10 -17.40 2.79
C ASP A 79 11.50 -17.86 4.20
N ASN A 80 10.67 -18.68 4.87
CA ASN A 80 10.93 -19.28 6.18
C ASN A 80 11.34 -18.27 7.27
N GLN A 81 10.71 -17.10 7.30
CA GLN A 81 11.06 -15.99 8.21
C GLN A 81 12.56 -15.62 8.12
N GLY A 82 13.03 -15.37 6.92
CA GLY A 82 14.43 -15.05 6.69
C GLY A 82 14.64 -14.25 5.42
N GLU A 83 15.67 -14.61 4.66
CA GLU A 83 15.96 -13.97 3.38
C GLU A 83 14.90 -14.32 2.33
N SER A 84 14.58 -13.35 1.48
CA SER A 84 13.68 -13.55 0.35
C SER A 84 14.25 -14.58 -0.62
N VAL A 85 13.39 -15.50 -1.09
CA VAL A 85 13.68 -16.39 -2.21
C VAL A 85 12.86 -16.06 -3.46
N CYS A 86 12.09 -14.96 -3.42
CA CYS A 86 11.27 -14.48 -4.54
C CYS A 86 12.05 -13.47 -5.38
N TYR A 87 12.52 -13.92 -6.55
CA TYR A 87 13.28 -13.14 -7.54
C TYR A 87 12.74 -13.35 -8.95
N ASP A 88 13.22 -12.59 -9.92
CA ASP A 88 12.92 -12.73 -11.35
C ASP A 88 11.40 -12.69 -11.64
N GLN A 89 10.86 -13.78 -12.17
CA GLN A 89 9.45 -13.89 -12.51
C GLN A 89 8.53 -13.82 -11.28
N CYS A 90 9.01 -14.27 -10.12
CA CYS A 90 8.29 -14.18 -8.87
C CYS A 90 8.13 -12.71 -8.47
N GLU A 91 9.21 -11.96 -8.45
CA GLU A 91 9.25 -10.54 -8.10
C GLU A 91 8.40 -9.68 -9.05
N ALA A 92 8.33 -10.02 -10.33
CA ALA A 92 7.48 -9.32 -11.29
C ALA A 92 5.98 -9.41 -10.93
N THR A 93 5.57 -10.49 -10.26
CA THR A 93 4.18 -10.71 -9.80
C THR A 93 4.00 -10.26 -8.35
N TRP A 94 5.04 -10.39 -7.54
CA TRP A 94 5.09 -10.08 -6.13
C TRP A 94 6.23 -9.10 -5.82
N PRO A 95 6.06 -7.82 -6.16
CA PRO A 95 7.08 -6.81 -5.88
C PRO A 95 7.41 -6.73 -4.39
N PRO A 96 8.70 -6.75 -4.00
CA PRO A 96 9.08 -6.60 -2.60
C PRO A 96 8.83 -5.19 -2.11
N LEU A 97 8.51 -5.04 -0.83
CA LEU A 97 8.48 -3.74 -0.16
C LEU A 97 9.93 -3.36 0.24
N VAL A 98 10.53 -2.41 -0.47
CA VAL A 98 11.95 -2.01 -0.31
C VAL A 98 12.13 -0.53 0.09
N ASP A 99 11.08 0.09 0.64
CA ASP A 99 11.09 1.47 1.08
C ASP A 99 11.59 1.61 2.53
N ASP A 100 11.96 2.83 2.93
CA ASP A 100 12.18 3.16 4.34
C ASP A 100 10.81 3.32 5.03
N ILE A 101 10.44 2.32 5.81
CA ILE A 101 9.10 2.19 6.40
C ILE A 101 9.15 2.48 7.88
N GLN A 102 8.24 3.33 8.34
CA GLN A 102 7.98 3.60 9.75
C GLN A 102 6.75 2.83 10.24
N ALA A 103 6.77 2.42 11.52
CA ALA A 103 5.59 1.84 12.15
C ALA A 103 4.53 2.93 12.39
N GLY A 104 3.34 2.75 11.84
CA GLY A 104 2.15 3.57 12.06
C GLY A 104 1.25 3.02 13.16
N ASP A 105 0.01 3.51 13.19
CA ASP A 105 -0.97 3.13 14.20
C ASP A 105 -1.29 1.63 14.14
N GLY A 106 -1.24 0.97 15.28
CA GLY A 106 -1.55 -0.45 15.44
C GLY A 106 -0.40 -1.40 15.08
N ILE A 107 0.77 -0.88 14.67
CA ILE A 107 1.95 -1.68 14.32
C ILE A 107 2.90 -1.79 15.52
N ASP A 108 3.31 -3.00 15.83
CA ASP A 108 4.39 -3.24 16.79
C ASP A 108 5.76 -2.99 16.13
N ALA A 109 6.35 -1.84 16.44
CA ALA A 109 7.64 -1.45 15.89
C ALA A 109 8.78 -2.44 16.21
N THR A 110 8.61 -3.31 17.21
CA THR A 110 9.63 -4.32 17.56
C THR A 110 9.64 -5.50 16.60
N LEU A 111 8.56 -5.70 15.84
CA LEU A 111 8.45 -6.72 14.80
C LEU A 111 8.93 -6.21 13.43
N LEU A 112 9.08 -4.89 13.28
CA LEU A 112 9.54 -4.27 12.04
C LEU A 112 11.07 -4.35 11.93
N SER A 113 11.56 -4.83 10.82
CA SER A 113 12.98 -4.98 10.52
C SER A 113 13.22 -5.00 9.00
N THR A 114 14.43 -5.30 8.56
CA THR A 114 14.75 -5.51 7.16
C THR A 114 15.43 -6.86 6.94
N ALA A 115 15.31 -7.38 5.73
CA ALA A 115 15.98 -8.58 5.26
C ALA A 115 16.82 -8.23 4.02
N PRO A 116 18.12 -8.61 3.97
CA PRO A 116 18.95 -8.34 2.82
C PRO A 116 18.53 -9.15 1.60
N ARG A 117 18.54 -8.52 0.43
CA ARG A 117 18.30 -9.18 -0.85
C ARG A 117 19.62 -9.42 -1.60
N THR A 118 19.63 -10.38 -2.51
CA THR A 118 20.84 -10.72 -3.30
C THR A 118 21.27 -9.63 -4.26
N ASP A 119 20.38 -8.69 -4.61
CA ASP A 119 20.67 -7.50 -5.42
C ASP A 119 21.28 -6.34 -4.61
N GLY A 120 21.42 -6.50 -3.29
CA GLY A 120 21.96 -5.52 -2.36
C GLY A 120 20.92 -4.53 -1.80
N SER A 121 19.65 -4.64 -2.15
CA SER A 121 18.57 -3.89 -1.50
C SER A 121 18.20 -4.50 -0.15
N GLU A 122 17.55 -3.69 0.70
CA GLU A 122 16.99 -4.10 1.98
C GLU A 122 15.47 -4.17 1.83
N GLN A 123 14.91 -5.36 2.00
CA GLN A 123 13.46 -5.55 1.96
C GLN A 123 12.88 -5.41 3.36
N VAL A 124 11.78 -4.68 3.51
CA VAL A 124 11.06 -4.60 4.79
C VAL A 124 10.56 -5.97 5.18
N SER A 125 10.75 -6.30 6.46
CA SER A 125 10.22 -7.51 7.06
C SER A 125 9.44 -7.21 8.33
N TYR A 126 8.44 -8.03 8.61
CA TYR A 126 7.61 -7.93 9.80
C TYR A 126 7.47 -9.30 10.47
N ASN A 127 7.78 -9.38 11.76
CA ASN A 127 7.89 -10.64 12.48
C ASN A 127 8.81 -11.68 11.77
N GLY A 128 9.89 -11.18 11.14
CA GLY A 128 10.83 -11.97 10.37
C GLY A 128 10.38 -12.33 8.94
N TRP A 129 9.14 -12.04 8.54
CA TRP A 129 8.65 -12.29 7.19
C TRP A 129 8.94 -11.12 6.25
N PRO A 130 9.70 -11.31 5.16
CA PRO A 130 9.79 -10.32 4.09
C PRO A 130 8.42 -9.99 3.52
N LEU A 131 8.14 -8.69 3.32
CA LEU A 131 6.84 -8.21 2.88
C LEU A 131 6.82 -7.91 1.38
N TYR A 132 5.69 -8.23 0.76
CA TYR A 132 5.47 -8.10 -0.69
C TYR A 132 4.12 -7.45 -0.98
N TYR A 133 4.05 -6.84 -2.15
CA TYR A 133 2.80 -6.48 -2.81
C TYR A 133 2.33 -7.60 -3.73
N PHE A 134 1.08 -7.53 -4.18
CA PHE A 134 0.59 -8.34 -5.28
C PHE A 134 0.27 -7.45 -6.48
N ALA A 135 0.84 -7.73 -7.65
CA ALA A 135 0.71 -6.88 -8.84
C ALA A 135 -0.74 -6.73 -9.36
N ASN A 136 -1.63 -7.64 -8.98
CA ASN A 136 -3.04 -7.58 -9.37
C ASN A 136 -3.95 -6.95 -8.30
N ASP A 137 -3.41 -6.49 -7.19
CA ASP A 137 -4.12 -5.61 -6.25
C ASP A 137 -4.06 -4.19 -6.80
N THR A 138 -5.19 -3.72 -7.30
CA THR A 138 -5.30 -2.45 -8.05
C THR A 138 -5.91 -1.31 -7.25
N ALA A 139 -6.54 -1.63 -6.13
CA ALA A 139 -7.16 -0.67 -5.23
C ALA A 139 -6.74 -0.93 -3.76
N PRO A 140 -6.76 0.11 -2.91
CA PRO A 140 -6.57 -0.05 -1.48
C PRO A 140 -7.53 -1.11 -0.89
N GLY A 141 -6.98 -2.00 -0.07
CA GLY A 141 -7.75 -3.08 0.57
C GLY A 141 -8.05 -4.29 -0.32
N ASP A 142 -7.59 -4.31 -1.59
CA ASP A 142 -7.64 -5.53 -2.41
C ASP A 142 -6.81 -6.63 -1.73
N THR A 143 -7.34 -7.85 -1.72
CA THR A 143 -6.68 -9.03 -1.14
C THR A 143 -6.68 -10.20 -2.12
N ASN A 144 -6.52 -9.91 -3.43
CA ASN A 144 -6.61 -10.90 -4.49
C ASN A 144 -5.45 -11.91 -4.46
N GLY A 145 -4.38 -11.60 -3.73
CA GLY A 145 -3.22 -12.46 -3.54
C GLY A 145 -3.40 -13.54 -2.47
N GLN A 146 -4.46 -13.46 -1.66
CA GLN A 146 -4.68 -14.37 -0.54
C GLN A 146 -4.77 -15.83 -0.98
N GLY A 147 -3.93 -16.69 -0.39
CA GLY A 147 -3.95 -18.15 -0.60
C GLY A 147 -3.43 -18.61 -1.97
N ILE A 148 -2.81 -17.73 -2.78
CA ILE A 148 -2.28 -18.14 -4.08
C ILE A 148 -1.21 -19.21 -3.90
N ASN A 149 -1.40 -20.33 -4.60
CA ASN A 149 -0.54 -21.53 -4.58
C ASN A 149 -0.30 -22.11 -3.17
N ASP A 150 -1.15 -21.78 -2.20
CA ASP A 150 -1.00 -22.17 -0.79
C ASP A 150 0.34 -21.75 -0.16
N VAL A 151 0.94 -20.65 -0.66
CA VAL A 151 2.22 -20.12 -0.17
C VAL A 151 2.21 -18.60 0.04
N TRP A 152 1.21 -17.86 -0.48
CA TRP A 152 1.08 -16.43 -0.35
C TRP A 152 -0.10 -16.07 0.56
N TYR A 153 0.17 -15.30 1.60
CA TYR A 153 -0.85 -14.97 2.60
C TYR A 153 -0.77 -13.52 3.03
N VAL A 154 -1.93 -12.90 3.22
CA VAL A 154 -2.05 -11.59 3.85
C VAL A 154 -1.54 -11.69 5.29
N VAL A 155 -0.89 -10.63 5.76
CA VAL A 155 -0.26 -10.58 7.08
C VAL A 155 -1.16 -9.89 8.09
N THR A 156 -1.28 -10.45 9.29
CA THR A 156 -2.00 -9.84 10.42
C THR A 156 -1.13 -8.80 11.14
N PRO A 157 -1.72 -7.94 12.01
CA PRO A 157 -0.95 -7.03 12.87
C PRO A 157 0.05 -7.73 13.81
N GLU A 158 -0.16 -9.01 14.10
CA GLU A 158 0.76 -9.84 14.89
C GLU A 158 1.90 -10.43 14.04
N GLY A 159 1.89 -10.20 12.71
CA GLY A 159 2.89 -10.72 11.78
C GLY A 159 2.70 -12.18 11.42
N GLU A 160 1.46 -12.66 11.42
CA GLU A 160 1.09 -14.03 11.08
C GLU A 160 0.35 -14.09 9.73
N ALA A 161 0.38 -15.26 9.09
CA ALA A 161 -0.33 -15.50 7.83
C ALA A 161 -1.82 -15.77 8.08
N ILE A 162 -2.70 -15.00 7.45
CA ILE A 162 -4.15 -15.24 7.52
C ILE A 162 -4.51 -16.54 6.80
N GLY A 163 -5.13 -17.47 7.53
CA GLY A 163 -5.66 -18.71 6.94
C GLY A 163 -4.60 -19.72 6.53
N LEU A 164 -3.35 -19.51 6.94
CA LEU A 164 -2.36 -20.58 6.87
C LEU A 164 -2.88 -21.75 7.74
N PRO A 165 -3.09 -22.95 7.18
CA PRO A 165 -3.42 -24.09 8.01
C PRO A 165 -2.29 -24.24 9.04
N GLU A 166 -2.63 -24.21 10.32
CA GLU A 166 -1.67 -24.53 11.37
C GLU A 166 -1.00 -25.83 10.95
N ALA A 167 0.31 -25.77 10.68
CA ALA A 167 1.07 -26.95 10.46
C ALA A 167 0.79 -27.84 11.69
N ALA A 168 0.27 -29.02 11.47
CA ALA A 168 0.12 -30.05 12.50
C ALA A 168 1.53 -30.40 12.99
N GLY A 169 2.05 -29.59 13.88
CA GLY A 169 3.40 -29.57 14.41
C GLY A 169 3.42 -28.92 15.77
N GLY A 170 2.42 -29.21 16.58
CA GLY A 170 2.58 -29.17 18.01
C GLY A 170 3.67 -30.17 18.37
N VAL A 171 4.89 -29.73 18.46
CA VAL A 171 5.89 -30.38 19.29
C VAL A 171 5.53 -30.01 20.73
N ASP A 172 4.56 -30.75 21.26
CA ASP A 172 4.37 -30.81 22.70
C ASP A 172 5.71 -31.21 23.30
N GLY A 173 6.31 -30.23 24.02
CA GLY A 173 7.59 -30.41 24.66
C GLY A 173 7.60 -31.59 25.61
N TYR A 174 8.63 -32.39 25.51
CA TYR A 174 9.10 -33.24 26.58
C TYR A 174 10.19 -32.52 27.38
#